data_24af7d53b480c12da097d54e9d18d330
#
_entry.id   24af7d53b480c12da097d54e9d18d330
#
_cell.length_a   1.000
_cell.length_b   1.000
_cell.length_c   1.000
_cell.angle_alpha   90.00
_cell.angle_beta   90.00
_cell.angle_gamma   90.00
#
_symmetry.space_group_name_H-M   'P 1'
#
loop_
_entity.id
_entity.type
_entity.pdbx_description
1 polymer ?
#
loop_
_entity_poly.entity_id
_entity_poly.type
_entity_poly.pdbx_seq_one_letter_code
_entity_poly.pdbx_strand_id
1 'polypeptide(L)'
;MVQIIARRVTASIEGDFVVFLIGMRINKPWKPHKWLPVFMAMPKMIRELERRPESGFLGHIAAPGLLVQYWRSFEHLEAYARDPDQSHWPAWTDFNKRLGKSRGDVGIWHETYRVRAGEYECVYSGMPLYGLARASSMVEAVGQLESARGRLNAG
;
A
#
# COMPACT_ATOMS: atom_id res chain seq x y z
N MET A 1 0.38 2.83 -23.41
CA MET A 1 -0.89 2.11 -23.20
C MET A 1 -0.67 1.05 -22.13
N VAL A 2 -1.53 0.97 -21.11
CA VAL A 2 -1.42 -0.06 -20.06
C VAL A 2 -1.85 -1.40 -20.67
N GLN A 3 -0.99 -2.43 -20.56
CA GLN A 3 -1.30 -3.75 -21.08
C GLN A 3 -2.35 -4.45 -20.20
N ILE A 4 -3.48 -4.81 -20.76
CA ILE A 4 -4.53 -5.58 -20.10
C ILE A 4 -4.24 -7.08 -20.24
N ILE A 5 -4.29 -7.80 -19.13
CA ILE A 5 -4.11 -9.25 -19.05
C ILE A 5 -5.51 -9.89 -19.14
N ALA A 6 -5.88 -10.39 -20.31
CA ALA A 6 -7.22 -10.91 -20.56
C ALA A 6 -7.52 -12.22 -19.81
N ARG A 7 -6.48 -13.01 -19.47
CA ARG A 7 -6.60 -14.28 -18.73
C ARG A 7 -6.71 -14.05 -17.23
N ARG A 8 -7.20 -15.06 -16.51
CA ARG A 8 -7.22 -15.06 -15.05
C ARG A 8 -5.82 -15.38 -14.50
N VAL A 9 -5.36 -14.53 -13.59
CA VAL A 9 -4.06 -14.67 -12.95
C VAL A 9 -4.18 -14.46 -11.45
N THR A 10 -3.21 -14.97 -10.70
CA THR A 10 -3.05 -14.74 -9.27
C THR A 10 -1.63 -14.26 -8.97
N ALA A 11 -1.42 -13.66 -7.81
CA ALA A 11 -0.09 -13.34 -7.33
C ALA A 11 0.61 -14.55 -6.75
N SER A 12 1.94 -14.56 -6.84
CA SER A 12 2.81 -15.50 -6.15
C SER A 12 3.91 -14.73 -5.45
N ILE A 13 3.96 -14.81 -4.12
CA ILE A 13 4.96 -14.17 -3.28
C ILE A 13 5.54 -15.19 -2.32
N GLU A 14 6.85 -15.27 -2.25
CA GLU A 14 7.55 -16.17 -1.32
C GLU A 14 7.68 -15.50 0.05
N GLY A 15 7.51 -16.31 1.09
CA GLY A 15 7.67 -15.90 2.49
C GLY A 15 6.55 -14.98 2.99
N ASP A 16 6.73 -14.52 4.21
CA ASP A 16 5.84 -13.61 4.87
C ASP A 16 5.92 -12.20 4.25
N PHE A 17 4.85 -11.44 4.34
CA PHE A 17 4.84 -10.05 3.92
C PHE A 17 3.87 -9.23 4.78
N VAL A 18 3.86 -7.93 4.56
CA VAL A 18 3.00 -7.00 5.30
C VAL A 18 2.13 -6.23 4.32
N VAL A 19 0.86 -6.11 4.66
CA VAL A 19 -0.08 -5.19 4.02
C VAL A 19 -0.31 -4.01 4.96
N PHE A 20 -0.02 -2.82 4.49
CA PHE A 20 -0.20 -1.58 5.23
C PHE A 20 -1.19 -0.68 4.51
N LEU A 21 -2.28 -0.38 5.20
CA LEU A 21 -3.30 0.55 4.72
C LEU A 21 -3.09 1.88 5.43
N ILE A 22 -3.03 2.95 4.67
CA ILE A 22 -3.01 4.30 5.22
C ILE A 22 -4.01 5.15 4.45
N GLY A 23 -4.84 5.87 5.17
CA GLY A 23 -5.87 6.68 4.59
C GLY A 23 -6.04 8.01 5.30
N MET A 24 -6.66 8.93 4.57
CA MET A 24 -7.09 10.22 5.11
C MET A 24 -8.57 10.47 4.85
N ARG A 25 -9.18 11.21 5.75
CA ARG A 25 -10.53 11.72 5.59
C ARG A 25 -10.54 13.23 5.73
N ILE A 26 -11.12 13.89 4.73
CA ILE A 26 -11.30 15.34 4.76
C ILE A 26 -12.63 15.61 5.46
N ASN A 27 -12.58 16.04 6.72
CA ASN A 27 -13.78 16.32 7.50
C ASN A 27 -14.32 17.72 7.24
N LYS A 28 -13.43 18.67 6.88
CA LYS A 28 -13.78 20.05 6.55
C LYS A 28 -13.20 20.46 5.20
N PRO A 29 -13.88 20.12 4.09
CA PRO A 29 -13.38 20.37 2.72
C PRO A 29 -13.15 21.86 2.41
N TRP A 30 -13.88 22.75 3.07
CA TRP A 30 -13.71 24.21 2.95
C TRP A 30 -12.43 24.77 3.56
N LYS A 31 -11.58 23.91 4.17
CA LYS A 31 -10.26 24.28 4.72
C LYS A 31 -9.12 23.63 3.92
N PRO A 32 -8.92 23.99 2.64
CA PRO A 32 -7.93 23.32 1.79
C PRO A 32 -6.50 23.44 2.32
N HIS A 33 -6.17 24.52 3.01
CA HIS A 33 -4.87 24.74 3.65
C HIS A 33 -4.54 23.69 4.74
N LYS A 34 -5.54 22.94 5.23
CA LYS A 34 -5.34 21.89 6.23
C LYS A 34 -5.09 20.53 5.60
N TRP A 35 -5.85 20.16 4.56
CA TRP A 35 -5.79 18.81 3.99
C TRP A 35 -4.91 18.72 2.74
N LEU A 36 -4.77 19.78 1.97
CA LEU A 36 -4.02 19.75 0.72
C LEU A 36 -2.54 19.38 0.91
N PRO A 37 -1.80 19.89 1.92
CA PRO A 37 -0.42 19.49 2.16
C PRO A 37 -0.28 17.99 2.45
N VAL A 38 -1.21 17.40 3.20
CA VAL A 38 -1.24 15.96 3.50
C VAL A 38 -1.49 15.15 2.23
N PHE A 39 -2.47 15.56 1.44
CA PHE A 39 -2.81 14.91 0.18
C PHE A 39 -1.63 14.94 -0.80
N MET A 40 -0.91 16.06 -0.89
CA MET A 40 0.25 16.21 -1.79
C MET A 40 1.51 15.49 -1.30
N ALA A 41 1.61 15.17 -0.01
CA ALA A 41 2.74 14.43 0.54
C ALA A 41 2.74 12.95 0.10
N MET A 42 1.58 12.35 -0.09
CA MET A 42 1.42 10.93 -0.40
C MET A 42 2.12 10.49 -1.71
N PRO A 43 1.89 11.15 -2.86
CA PRO A 43 2.59 10.80 -4.10
C PRO A 43 4.10 10.95 -4.01
N LYS A 44 4.59 11.94 -3.24
CA LYS A 44 6.02 12.17 -3.04
C LYS A 44 6.66 11.02 -2.28
N MET A 45 6.02 10.55 -1.22
CA MET A 45 6.47 9.39 -0.42
C MET A 45 6.56 8.13 -1.29
N ILE A 46 5.55 7.85 -2.10
CA ILE A 46 5.54 6.67 -2.96
C ILE A 46 6.67 6.72 -3.99
N ARG A 47 6.89 7.84 -4.65
CA ARG A 47 8.01 7.99 -5.61
C ARG A 47 9.38 7.79 -4.95
N GLU A 48 9.52 8.20 -3.69
CA GLU A 48 10.74 7.99 -2.91
C GLU A 48 10.95 6.49 -2.62
N LEU A 49 9.91 5.80 -2.18
CA LEU A 49 9.95 4.37 -1.91
C LEU A 49 10.23 3.54 -3.17
N GLU A 50 9.63 3.89 -4.30
CA GLU A 50 9.86 3.21 -5.58
C GLU A 50 11.31 3.33 -6.08
N ARG A 51 12.05 4.34 -5.63
CA ARG A 51 13.47 4.54 -5.96
C ARG A 51 14.43 3.81 -5.02
N ARG A 52 13.92 3.17 -3.96
CA ARG A 52 14.71 2.53 -2.91
C ARG A 52 14.33 1.06 -2.75
N PRO A 53 14.79 0.16 -3.63
CA PRO A 53 14.48 -1.27 -3.54
C PRO A 53 14.90 -1.89 -2.20
N GLU A 54 15.96 -1.36 -1.59
CA GLU A 54 16.48 -1.78 -0.29
C GLU A 54 15.54 -1.48 0.89
N SER A 55 14.56 -0.61 0.70
CA SER A 55 13.60 -0.24 1.75
C SER A 55 12.67 -1.37 2.17
N GLY A 56 12.58 -2.44 1.35
CA GLY A 56 11.62 -3.52 1.54
C GLY A 56 10.19 -3.18 1.08
N PHE A 57 10.01 -2.01 0.46
CA PHE A 57 8.76 -1.66 -0.20
C PHE A 57 8.58 -2.46 -1.47
N LEU A 58 7.47 -3.19 -1.59
CA LEU A 58 7.20 -4.08 -2.74
C LEU A 58 6.29 -3.44 -3.78
N GLY A 59 5.40 -2.55 -3.36
CA GLY A 59 4.45 -1.90 -4.26
C GLY A 59 3.25 -1.32 -3.53
N HIS A 60 2.31 -0.76 -4.30
CA HIS A 60 1.14 -0.09 -3.74
C HIS A 60 -0.08 -0.13 -4.67
N ILE A 61 -1.22 0.13 -4.08
CA ILE A 61 -2.46 0.54 -4.76
C ILE A 61 -2.82 1.93 -4.24
N ALA A 62 -3.14 2.86 -5.14
CA ALA A 62 -3.60 4.18 -4.78
C ALA A 62 -5.05 4.39 -5.20
N ALA A 63 -5.86 4.88 -4.27
CA ALA A 63 -7.20 5.39 -4.51
C ALA A 63 -7.36 6.75 -3.80
N PRO A 64 -8.32 7.58 -4.17
CA PRO A 64 -8.52 8.85 -3.49
C PRO A 64 -8.69 8.66 -1.97
N GLY A 65 -7.78 9.22 -1.18
CA GLY A 65 -7.78 9.13 0.27
C GLY A 65 -7.32 7.79 0.86
N LEU A 66 -6.82 6.86 0.04
CA LEU A 66 -6.36 5.54 0.49
C LEU A 66 -5.11 5.09 -0.27
N LEU A 67 -4.13 4.59 0.47
CA LEU A 67 -3.01 3.82 -0.06
C LEU A 67 -3.00 2.44 0.58
N VAL A 68 -2.91 1.40 -0.23
CA VAL A 68 -2.58 0.04 0.21
C VAL A 68 -1.14 -0.22 -0.20
N GLN A 69 -0.28 -0.53 0.74
CA GLN A 69 1.15 -0.76 0.53
C GLN A 69 1.49 -2.20 0.85
N TYR A 70 2.41 -2.77 0.10
CA TYR A 70 2.97 -4.10 0.32
C TYR A 70 4.43 -3.96 0.73
N TRP A 71 4.81 -4.63 1.83
CA TRP A 71 6.14 -4.55 2.42
C TRP A 71 6.71 -5.93 2.66
N ARG A 72 8.03 -6.06 2.56
CA ARG A 72 8.71 -7.34 2.78
C ARG A 72 8.56 -7.82 4.23
N SER A 73 8.61 -6.92 5.20
CA SER A 73 8.41 -7.23 6.61
C SER A 73 7.93 -6.01 7.40
N PHE A 74 7.49 -6.24 8.62
CA PHE A 74 7.13 -5.16 9.55
C PHE A 74 8.35 -4.31 9.91
N GLU A 75 9.51 -4.92 10.06
CA GLU A 75 10.76 -4.24 10.39
C GLU A 75 11.17 -3.24 9.29
N HIS A 76 10.97 -3.57 8.03
CA HIS A 76 11.19 -2.64 6.91
C HIS A 76 10.22 -1.45 6.96
N LEU A 77 8.93 -1.71 7.20
CA LEU A 77 7.92 -0.67 7.35
C LEU A 77 8.24 0.25 8.54
N GLU A 78 8.60 -0.33 9.68
CA GLU A 78 8.93 0.41 10.90
C GLU A 78 10.20 1.25 10.72
N ALA A 79 11.23 0.69 10.10
CA ALA A 79 12.46 1.43 9.78
C ALA A 79 12.20 2.66 8.92
N TYR A 80 11.38 2.50 7.88
CA TYR A 80 10.95 3.63 7.05
C TYR A 80 10.12 4.65 7.85
N ALA A 81 9.15 4.19 8.65
CA ALA A 81 8.28 5.07 9.41
C ALA A 81 9.03 5.93 10.45
N ARG A 82 10.15 5.43 10.96
CA ARG A 82 10.97 6.11 11.97
C ARG A 82 12.16 6.89 11.39
N ASP A 83 12.42 6.79 10.10
CA ASP A 83 13.55 7.46 9.48
C ASP A 83 13.29 8.97 9.31
N PRO A 84 14.00 9.85 10.06
CA PRO A 84 13.78 11.30 9.99
C PRO A 84 14.26 11.93 8.69
N ASP A 85 15.11 11.23 7.94
CA ASP A 85 15.67 11.72 6.67
C ASP A 85 14.73 11.47 5.47
N GLN A 86 13.62 10.75 5.70
CA GLN A 86 12.62 10.47 4.68
C GLN A 86 11.62 11.61 4.50
N SER A 87 11.13 11.78 3.29
CA SER A 87 10.25 12.89 2.92
C SER A 87 8.89 12.92 3.66
N HIS A 88 8.46 11.78 4.22
CA HIS A 88 7.24 11.72 5.01
C HIS A 88 7.41 12.35 6.40
N TRP A 89 8.63 12.35 6.97
CA TRP A 89 8.87 12.81 8.33
C TRP A 89 8.54 14.30 8.53
N PRO A 90 8.97 15.23 7.67
CA PRO A 90 8.54 16.61 7.78
C PRO A 90 7.03 16.77 7.65
N ALA A 91 6.40 16.07 6.70
CA ALA A 91 4.96 16.13 6.51
C ALA A 91 4.19 15.59 7.73
N TRP A 92 4.66 14.50 8.32
CA TRP A 92 4.10 13.92 9.53
C TRP A 92 4.28 14.82 10.76
N THR A 93 5.47 15.40 10.92
CA THR A 93 5.78 16.32 12.02
C THR A 93 4.95 17.60 11.91
N ASP A 94 4.86 18.19 10.73
CA ASP A 94 4.04 19.38 10.46
C ASP A 94 2.56 19.08 10.66
N PHE A 95 2.09 17.92 10.20
CA PHE A 95 0.74 17.48 10.42
C PHE A 95 0.41 17.37 11.92
N ASN A 96 1.26 16.71 12.71
CA ASN A 96 1.05 16.60 14.15
C ASN A 96 1.08 17.96 14.86
N LYS A 97 1.97 18.85 14.48
CA LYS A 97 2.01 20.24 15.02
C LYS A 97 0.73 21.02 14.67
N ARG A 98 0.24 20.88 13.46
CA ARG A 98 -0.99 21.56 12.99
C ARG A 98 -2.24 20.96 13.61
N LEU A 99 -2.28 19.65 13.84
CA LEU A 99 -3.41 18.97 14.50
C LEU A 99 -3.56 19.32 15.96
N GLY A 100 -2.48 19.70 16.66
CA GLY A 100 -2.53 20.01 18.09
C GLY A 100 -3.58 21.07 18.48
N LYS A 101 -3.97 21.95 17.54
CA LYS A 101 -4.99 22.99 17.73
C LYS A 101 -6.29 22.77 16.94
N SER A 102 -6.35 21.78 16.04
CA SER A 102 -7.51 21.56 15.14
C SER A 102 -7.76 20.09 14.84
N ARG A 103 -7.73 19.26 15.89
CA ARG A 103 -8.14 17.86 15.76
C ARG A 103 -9.55 17.76 15.19
N GLY A 104 -9.72 16.95 14.14
CA GLY A 104 -11.00 16.73 13.51
C GLY A 104 -11.23 17.48 12.20
N ASP A 105 -10.33 18.34 11.74
CA ASP A 105 -10.43 18.94 10.39
C ASP A 105 -10.01 17.94 9.31
N VAL A 106 -8.98 17.14 9.59
CA VAL A 106 -8.49 16.03 8.76
C VAL A 106 -8.28 14.81 9.64
N GLY A 107 -8.83 13.68 9.25
CA GLY A 107 -8.56 12.38 9.88
C GLY A 107 -7.46 11.65 9.13
N ILE A 108 -6.56 10.98 9.87
CA ILE A 108 -5.60 10.01 9.33
C ILE A 108 -5.77 8.71 10.11
N TRP A 109 -5.72 7.61 9.39
CA TRP A 109 -5.80 6.28 9.96
C TRP A 109 -4.85 5.34 9.23
N HIS A 110 -4.43 4.29 9.89
CA HIS A 110 -3.70 3.20 9.28
C HIS A 110 -4.04 1.86 9.92
N GLU A 111 -3.82 0.80 9.16
CA GLU A 111 -3.93 -0.58 9.61
C GLU A 111 -2.75 -1.37 9.05
N THR A 112 -2.21 -2.28 9.84
CA THR A 112 -1.09 -3.13 9.47
C THR A 112 -1.48 -4.59 9.63
N TYR A 113 -1.34 -5.37 8.57
CA TYR A 113 -1.62 -6.80 8.57
C TYR A 113 -0.35 -7.57 8.24
N ARG A 114 0.05 -8.46 9.12
CA ARG A 114 1.13 -9.43 8.87
C ARG A 114 0.51 -10.65 8.23
N VAL A 115 0.95 -10.97 7.02
CA VAL A 115 0.48 -12.11 6.24
C VAL A 115 1.59 -13.16 6.23
N ARG A 116 1.29 -14.36 6.74
CA ARG A 116 2.22 -15.48 6.69
C ARG A 116 2.27 -16.07 5.28
N ALA A 117 3.37 -16.71 4.97
CA ALA A 117 3.54 -17.43 3.71
C ALA A 117 2.34 -18.35 3.46
N GLY A 118 1.74 -18.24 2.27
CA GLY A 118 0.58 -19.01 1.87
C GLY A 118 -0.77 -18.56 2.44
N GLU A 119 -0.82 -17.65 3.41
CA GLU A 119 -2.07 -17.18 4.01
C GLU A 119 -2.66 -15.96 3.26
N TYR A 120 -2.68 -16.02 1.95
CA TYR A 120 -3.29 -15.01 1.09
C TYR A 120 -3.95 -15.64 -0.13
N GLU A 121 -4.89 -14.96 -0.70
CA GLU A 121 -5.58 -15.32 -1.93
C GLU A 121 -5.94 -14.09 -2.71
N CYS A 122 -5.70 -14.11 -4.01
CA CYS A 122 -6.12 -13.04 -4.91
C CYS A 122 -6.35 -13.56 -6.31
N VAL A 123 -7.16 -12.87 -7.09
CA VAL A 123 -7.38 -13.17 -8.50
C VAL A 123 -7.58 -11.87 -9.27
N TYR A 124 -7.02 -11.83 -10.46
CA TYR A 124 -7.16 -10.73 -11.40
C TYR A 124 -7.67 -11.26 -12.73
N SER A 125 -8.64 -10.61 -13.33
CA SER A 125 -9.23 -10.99 -14.62
C SER A 125 -9.54 -9.74 -15.40
N GLY A 126 -9.01 -9.61 -16.62
CA GLY A 126 -9.18 -8.41 -17.43
C GLY A 126 -8.56 -7.15 -16.81
N MET A 127 -7.55 -7.32 -16.01
CA MET A 127 -6.84 -6.24 -15.30
C MET A 127 -5.44 -6.03 -15.88
N PRO A 128 -4.87 -4.83 -15.75
CA PRO A 128 -3.43 -4.69 -15.87
C PRO A 128 -2.73 -5.37 -14.69
N LEU A 129 -1.41 -5.44 -14.72
CA LEU A 129 -0.64 -5.86 -13.55
C LEU A 129 -0.93 -4.92 -12.36
N TYR A 130 -1.52 -5.45 -11.31
CA TYR A 130 -2.12 -4.66 -10.24
C TYR A 130 -1.95 -5.31 -8.86
N GLY A 131 -2.03 -4.52 -7.80
CA GLY A 131 -2.04 -5.00 -6.42
C GLY A 131 -0.84 -5.87 -6.07
N LEU A 132 -1.09 -6.98 -5.37
CA LEU A 132 -0.05 -7.90 -4.94
C LEU A 132 0.68 -8.55 -6.14
N ALA A 133 -0.02 -8.82 -7.25
CA ALA A 133 0.61 -9.36 -8.45
C ALA A 133 1.62 -8.39 -9.09
N ARG A 134 1.42 -7.09 -8.94
CA ARG A 134 2.41 -6.07 -9.34
C ARG A 134 3.57 -5.96 -8.36
N ALA A 135 3.30 -6.14 -7.07
CA ALA A 135 4.28 -6.05 -5.99
C ALA A 135 5.15 -7.32 -5.85
N SER A 136 4.79 -8.40 -6.53
CA SER A 136 5.48 -9.69 -6.47
C SER A 136 5.62 -10.28 -7.87
N SER A 137 5.17 -11.51 -8.05
CA SER A 137 5.08 -12.15 -9.36
C SER A 137 3.66 -12.61 -9.66
N MET A 138 3.40 -12.93 -10.92
CA MET A 138 2.10 -13.32 -11.44
C MET A 138 2.17 -14.72 -12.03
N VAL A 139 1.19 -15.57 -11.71
CA VAL A 139 1.01 -16.89 -12.31
C VAL A 139 -0.41 -17.06 -12.85
N GLU A 140 -0.60 -17.97 -13.81
CA GLU A 140 -1.94 -18.26 -14.33
C GLU A 140 -2.80 -18.97 -13.28
N ALA A 141 -4.05 -18.52 -13.14
CA ALA A 141 -5.02 -19.11 -12.22
C ALA A 141 -5.75 -20.29 -12.89
N VAL A 142 -5.04 -21.40 -13.10
CA VAL A 142 -5.52 -22.62 -13.77
C VAL A 142 -5.43 -23.82 -12.83
N GLY A 143 -6.19 -24.89 -13.11
CA GLY A 143 -6.21 -26.11 -12.32
C GLY A 143 -6.63 -25.84 -10.87
N GLN A 144 -5.78 -26.20 -9.91
CA GLN A 144 -6.06 -25.94 -8.49
C GLN A 144 -6.20 -24.43 -8.17
N LEU A 145 -5.52 -23.59 -8.92
CA LEU A 145 -5.55 -22.14 -8.71
C LEU A 145 -6.82 -21.44 -9.25
N GLU A 146 -7.73 -22.19 -9.88
CA GLU A 146 -9.01 -21.63 -10.32
C GLU A 146 -9.93 -21.22 -9.17
N SER A 147 -9.90 -21.98 -8.08
CA SER A 147 -10.72 -21.69 -6.90
C SER A 147 -9.94 -20.91 -5.82
N ALA A 148 -10.67 -20.10 -5.05
CA ALA A 148 -10.08 -19.37 -3.92
C ALA A 148 -9.43 -20.32 -2.90
N ARG A 149 -10.10 -21.45 -2.60
CA ARG A 149 -9.58 -22.47 -1.68
C ARG A 149 -8.33 -23.14 -2.23
N GLY A 150 -8.28 -23.39 -3.54
CA GLY A 150 -7.09 -23.94 -4.20
C GLY A 150 -5.90 -22.99 -4.12
N ARG A 151 -6.13 -21.68 -4.30
CA ARG A 151 -5.08 -20.66 -4.17
C ARG A 151 -4.56 -20.54 -2.73
N LEU A 152 -5.44 -20.62 -1.72
CA LEU A 152 -5.03 -20.64 -0.31
C LEU A 152 -4.24 -21.88 0.09
N ASN A 153 -4.49 -23.02 -0.57
CA ASN A 153 -3.81 -24.29 -0.25
C ASN A 153 -2.55 -24.53 -1.08
N ALA A 154 -2.21 -23.63 -2.01
CA ALA A 154 -1.06 -23.76 -2.90
C ALA A 154 0.19 -23.03 -2.40
N GLY A 155 0.09 -22.34 -1.26
CA GLY A 155 1.17 -21.59 -0.63
C GLY A 155 1.99 -22.42 0.36
#